data_d85ddc294cce6c84b5e57b8f028b1147
#
_entry.id   d85ddc294cce6c84b5e57b8f028b1147
#
_cell.length_a   1.000
_cell.length_b   1.000
_cell.length_c   1.000
_cell.angle_alpha   90.00
_cell.angle_beta   90.00
_cell.angle_gamma   90.00
#
_symmetry.space_group_name_H-M   'P 1'
#
loop_
_entity.id
_entity.type
_entity.pdbx_description
1 polymer ?
#
loop_
_entity_poly.entity_id
_entity_poly.type
_entity_poly.pdbx_seq_one_letter_code
_entity_poly.pdbx_strand_id
1 'polypeptide(L)'
;PYGHNTKDSIEGTIVEGRKIPGLGSPLHPDAMSVFTIDLSNNKVISKFKTGYQIGQTVEDAEVVGGASPNSIAVGKQFAYITNATNDNIAIIDHKNQEIVDHIPILIDERIDNLRGALPFGITMDIDEKTLYVALLGFNAVAVIDIPTRSTKGLIPSGWGPTRVELSQDEKYIYIISCRGLGAGPNGAEGFVSPEQGHYVGDIQLGSFQRVRIPTDDELAEYTKQTIDNTFIESDYVDDGKNPLPPLPGLRQSPIKHIVYITKENRTYD
;
A
#
# COMPACT_ATOMS: atom_id res chain seq x y z
N PRO A 1 -12.20 -9.73 12.55
CA PRO A 1 -12.99 -8.56 12.86
C PRO A 1 -12.02 -7.54 13.39
N TYR A 2 -11.77 -6.52 12.63
CA TYR A 2 -11.13 -5.35 13.16
C TYR A 2 -12.05 -4.88 14.27
N GLY A 3 -11.59 -4.99 15.52
CA GLY A 3 -12.42 -4.76 16.68
C GLY A 3 -13.16 -3.45 16.51
N HIS A 4 -14.42 -3.45 16.85
CA HIS A 4 -15.18 -2.22 16.86
C HIS A 4 -14.35 -1.18 17.61
N ASN A 5 -13.98 -0.08 16.92
CA ASN A 5 -13.28 1.02 17.56
C ASN A 5 -14.23 1.64 18.57
N THR A 6 -14.16 1.12 19.79
CA THR A 6 -15.00 1.58 20.88
C THR A 6 -14.51 2.92 21.40
N LYS A 7 -15.36 3.60 22.19
CA LYS A 7 -14.98 4.82 22.88
C LYS A 7 -13.67 4.65 23.66
N ASP A 8 -13.47 3.50 24.29
CA ASP A 8 -12.28 3.17 25.07
C ASP A 8 -11.02 3.14 24.19
N SER A 9 -11.13 2.69 22.94
CA SER A 9 -9.99 2.70 22.01
C SER A 9 -9.56 4.12 21.61
N ILE A 10 -10.44 5.11 21.72
CA ILE A 10 -10.14 6.52 21.49
C ILE A 10 -9.52 7.14 22.74
N GLU A 11 -10.06 6.84 23.91
CA GLU A 11 -9.61 7.40 25.17
C GLU A 11 -8.23 6.88 25.58
N GLY A 12 -7.82 5.76 25.03
CA GLY A 12 -6.58 5.08 25.35
C GLY A 12 -6.69 4.17 26.58
N THR A 13 -5.58 3.58 26.97
CA THR A 13 -5.49 2.63 28.06
C THR A 13 -4.39 3.01 29.05
N ILE A 14 -4.41 2.40 30.24
CA ILE A 14 -3.36 2.57 31.24
C ILE A 14 -2.44 1.35 31.17
N VAL A 15 -1.16 1.58 30.86
CA VAL A 15 -0.12 0.55 30.87
C VAL A 15 0.94 0.99 31.86
N GLU A 16 1.24 0.13 32.85
CA GLU A 16 2.22 0.40 33.91
C GLU A 16 2.02 1.77 34.59
N GLY A 17 0.76 2.12 34.86
CA GLY A 17 0.39 3.38 35.50
C GLY A 17 0.49 4.63 34.63
N ARG A 18 0.83 4.48 33.33
CA ARG A 18 0.85 5.59 32.36
C ARG A 18 -0.34 5.49 31.42
N LYS A 19 -1.01 6.63 31.19
CA LYS A 19 -2.06 6.70 30.20
C LYS A 19 -1.43 6.73 28.79
N ILE A 20 -1.73 5.71 28.01
CA ILE A 20 -1.34 5.61 26.60
C ILE A 20 -2.52 6.13 25.77
N PRO A 21 -2.35 7.19 25.00
CA PRO A 21 -3.40 7.70 24.11
C PRO A 21 -3.86 6.65 23.10
N GLY A 22 -5.11 6.70 22.69
CA GLY A 22 -5.69 5.81 21.66
C GLY A 22 -5.26 6.12 20.22
N LEU A 23 -4.01 6.51 20.01
CA LEU A 23 -3.46 6.91 18.70
C LEU A 23 -3.51 5.79 17.65
N GLY A 24 -3.57 4.53 18.07
CA GLY A 24 -3.75 3.40 17.16
C GLY A 24 -5.17 3.26 16.60
N SER A 25 -6.15 3.92 17.23
CA SER A 25 -7.52 3.91 16.72
C SER A 25 -7.67 4.90 15.57
N PRO A 26 -8.19 4.47 14.39
CA PRO A 26 -8.46 5.40 13.29
C PRO A 26 -9.51 6.45 13.62
N LEU A 27 -10.30 6.26 14.67
CA LEU A 27 -11.26 7.26 15.17
C LEU A 27 -10.60 8.33 16.08
N HIS A 28 -9.38 8.11 16.55
CA HIS A 28 -8.68 9.13 17.34
C HIS A 28 -8.41 10.38 16.46
N PRO A 29 -8.63 11.60 16.98
CA PRO A 29 -8.48 12.82 16.18
C PRO A 29 -7.10 13.02 15.54
N ASP A 30 -6.05 12.50 16.17
CA ASP A 30 -4.67 12.64 15.71
C ASP A 30 -4.13 11.41 14.95
N ALA A 31 -4.89 10.31 14.92
CA ALA A 31 -4.50 9.12 14.18
C ALA A 31 -4.77 9.30 12.67
N MET A 32 -3.99 8.59 11.85
CA MET A 32 -4.13 8.61 10.38
C MET A 32 -4.14 10.02 9.80
N SER A 33 -3.23 10.86 10.30
CA SER A 33 -3.21 12.30 10.00
C SER A 33 -1.86 12.77 9.48
N VAL A 34 -1.90 13.82 8.70
CA VAL A 34 -0.75 14.61 8.25
C VAL A 34 -0.76 15.93 8.99
N PHE A 35 0.40 16.35 9.47
CA PHE A 35 0.57 17.59 10.21
C PHE A 35 1.44 18.55 9.40
N THR A 36 1.05 19.81 9.35
CA THR A 36 1.91 20.90 8.88
C THR A 36 2.51 21.60 10.09
N ILE A 37 3.83 21.69 10.13
CA ILE A 37 4.59 22.29 11.24
C ILE A 37 5.31 23.54 10.74
N ASP A 38 5.10 24.67 11.40
CA ASP A 38 5.88 25.87 11.18
C ASP A 38 7.24 25.73 11.88
N LEU A 39 8.29 25.62 11.09
CA LEU A 39 9.65 25.44 11.59
C LEU A 39 10.24 26.69 12.27
N SER A 40 9.65 27.87 12.10
CA SER A 40 10.12 29.09 12.76
C SER A 40 9.82 29.11 14.26
N ASN A 41 8.75 28.40 14.67
CA ASN A 41 8.29 28.37 16.06
C ASN A 41 7.94 26.96 16.56
N ASN A 42 8.14 25.94 15.74
CA ASN A 42 7.86 24.51 16.01
C ASN A 42 6.39 24.23 16.41
N LYS A 43 5.45 24.97 15.80
CA LYS A 43 4.01 24.78 16.05
C LYS A 43 3.34 24.07 14.91
N VAL A 44 2.41 23.18 15.27
CA VAL A 44 1.45 22.60 14.31
C VAL A 44 0.49 23.70 13.88
N ILE A 45 0.42 23.98 12.57
CA ILE A 45 -0.44 25.00 11.99
C ILE A 45 -1.67 24.41 11.30
N SER A 46 -1.59 23.15 10.87
CA SER A 46 -2.73 22.40 10.37
C SER A 46 -2.58 20.91 10.58
N LYS A 47 -3.72 20.21 10.55
CA LYS A 47 -3.81 18.76 10.67
C LYS A 47 -4.92 18.25 9.78
N PHE A 48 -4.66 17.20 9.01
CA PHE A 48 -5.61 16.55 8.12
C PHE A 48 -5.68 15.06 8.42
N LYS A 49 -6.88 14.52 8.65
CA LYS A 49 -7.08 13.07 8.56
C LYS A 49 -7.12 12.70 7.09
N THR A 50 -6.28 11.74 6.69
CA THR A 50 -6.14 11.35 5.28
C THR A 50 -6.82 10.01 5.00
N GLY A 51 -7.09 9.75 3.72
CA GLY A 51 -7.76 8.56 3.25
C GLY A 51 -9.26 8.53 3.57
N TYR A 52 -9.86 7.40 3.28
CA TYR A 52 -11.27 7.18 3.58
C TYR A 52 -11.50 6.99 5.07
N GLN A 53 -12.56 7.57 5.58
CA GLN A 53 -12.89 7.51 7.00
C GLN A 53 -13.82 6.34 7.31
N ILE A 54 -13.71 5.79 8.51
CA ILE A 54 -14.60 4.71 9.00
C ILE A 54 -16.07 5.15 8.88
N GLY A 55 -16.89 4.24 8.37
CA GLY A 55 -18.32 4.46 8.14
C GLY A 55 -18.65 5.13 6.79
N GLN A 56 -17.65 5.48 5.97
CA GLN A 56 -17.88 5.83 4.57
C GLN A 56 -18.09 4.56 3.74
N THR A 57 -18.87 4.67 2.68
CA THR A 57 -18.99 3.63 1.66
C THR A 57 -18.20 4.06 0.45
N VAL A 58 -17.28 3.22 0.00
CA VAL A 58 -16.44 3.45 -1.17
C VAL A 58 -16.51 2.20 -2.04
N GLU A 59 -16.91 2.36 -3.31
CA GLU A 59 -17.05 1.24 -4.26
C GLU A 59 -17.89 0.09 -3.68
N ASP A 60 -19.04 0.44 -3.12
CA ASP A 60 -20.02 -0.48 -2.50
C ASP A 60 -19.49 -1.26 -1.27
N ALA A 61 -18.32 -0.92 -0.75
CA ALA A 61 -17.75 -1.50 0.46
C ALA A 61 -17.67 -0.48 1.60
N GLU A 62 -18.02 -0.93 2.82
CA GLU A 62 -17.88 -0.10 4.01
C GLU A 62 -16.40 0.01 4.42
N VAL A 63 -15.95 1.23 4.68
CA VAL A 63 -14.62 1.50 5.22
C VAL A 63 -14.58 1.16 6.71
N VAL A 64 -13.83 0.13 7.06
CA VAL A 64 -13.76 -0.40 8.43
C VAL A 64 -12.41 -0.14 9.13
N GLY A 65 -11.42 0.35 8.41
CA GLY A 65 -10.06 0.57 8.92
C GLY A 65 -9.54 1.98 8.65
N GLY A 66 -8.35 2.28 9.18
CA GLY A 66 -7.67 3.54 8.96
C GLY A 66 -6.85 3.56 7.67
N ALA A 67 -6.42 4.73 7.26
CA ALA A 67 -5.73 4.95 5.99
C ALA A 67 -4.25 4.51 5.98
N SER A 68 -3.58 4.51 7.12
CA SER A 68 -2.13 4.27 7.24
C SER A 68 -1.30 5.15 6.28
N PRO A 69 -1.29 6.50 6.49
CA PRO A 69 -0.47 7.39 5.67
C PRO A 69 1.01 7.07 5.85
N ASN A 70 1.75 6.95 4.75
CA ASN A 70 3.13 6.49 4.77
C ASN A 70 4.14 7.52 4.25
N SER A 71 3.87 8.09 3.10
CA SER A 71 4.84 8.94 2.40
C SER A 71 4.16 10.15 1.80
N ILE A 72 4.97 11.20 1.52
CA ILE A 72 4.47 12.45 0.99
C ILE A 72 5.40 12.97 -0.10
N ALA A 73 4.81 13.42 -1.22
CA ALA A 73 5.47 14.22 -2.23
C ALA A 73 4.84 15.61 -2.23
N VAL A 74 5.67 16.67 -2.18
CA VAL A 74 5.20 18.05 -2.04
C VAL A 74 5.54 18.85 -3.28
N GLY A 75 4.50 19.35 -3.97
CA GLY A 75 4.60 20.28 -5.08
C GLY A 75 4.36 21.73 -4.68
N LYS A 76 4.23 22.62 -5.67
CA LYS A 76 4.06 24.07 -5.46
C LYS A 76 2.72 24.45 -4.81
N GLN A 77 1.69 23.68 -5.06
CA GLN A 77 0.34 23.90 -4.52
C GLN A 77 -0.19 22.69 -3.78
N PHE A 78 0.07 21.49 -4.29
CA PHE A 78 -0.50 20.26 -3.77
C PHE A 78 0.56 19.37 -3.12
N ALA A 79 0.17 18.67 -2.08
CA ALA A 79 0.91 17.56 -1.51
C ALA A 79 0.12 16.27 -1.73
N TYR A 80 0.84 15.18 -2.03
CA TYR A 80 0.31 13.88 -2.37
C TYR A 80 0.74 12.87 -1.31
N ILE A 81 -0.20 12.25 -0.62
CA ILE A 81 0.05 11.37 0.52
C ILE A 81 -0.45 9.97 0.20
N THR A 82 0.44 8.98 0.27
CA THR A 82 0.06 7.58 0.11
C THR A 82 -0.65 7.05 1.35
N ASN A 83 -1.81 6.42 1.16
CA ASN A 83 -2.63 5.80 2.18
C ASN A 83 -2.66 4.28 1.96
N ALA A 84 -1.74 3.56 2.63
CA ALA A 84 -1.45 2.16 2.31
C ALA A 84 -2.65 1.23 2.48
N THR A 85 -3.43 1.38 3.52
CA THR A 85 -4.57 0.47 3.78
C THR A 85 -5.86 0.87 3.07
N ASN A 86 -5.87 2.03 2.42
CA ASN A 86 -7.00 2.46 1.58
C ASN A 86 -6.69 2.44 0.08
N ASP A 87 -5.49 2.01 -0.33
CA ASP A 87 -5.05 1.94 -1.73
C ASP A 87 -5.34 3.20 -2.52
N ASN A 88 -5.07 4.36 -1.92
CA ASN A 88 -5.24 5.66 -2.56
C ASN A 88 -4.15 6.65 -2.20
N ILE A 89 -4.15 7.78 -2.91
CA ILE A 89 -3.31 8.94 -2.66
C ILE A 89 -4.21 10.11 -2.33
N ALA A 90 -4.10 10.69 -1.13
CA ALA A 90 -4.80 11.92 -0.80
C ALA A 90 -4.08 13.13 -1.41
N ILE A 91 -4.84 14.09 -1.93
CA ILE A 91 -4.36 15.37 -2.46
C ILE A 91 -4.73 16.46 -1.46
N ILE A 92 -3.72 17.11 -0.90
CA ILE A 92 -3.88 18.24 0.01
C ILE A 92 -3.46 19.52 -0.71
N ASP A 93 -4.35 20.50 -0.79
CA ASP A 93 -3.96 21.89 -1.09
C ASP A 93 -3.37 22.51 0.18
N HIS A 94 -2.05 22.57 0.22
CA HIS A 94 -1.35 23.10 1.40
C HIS A 94 -1.43 24.62 1.56
N LYS A 95 -1.87 25.35 0.55
CA LYS A 95 -2.13 26.80 0.63
C LYS A 95 -3.49 27.08 1.26
N ASN A 96 -4.52 26.35 0.80
CA ASN A 96 -5.88 26.46 1.32
C ASN A 96 -6.11 25.59 2.56
N GLN A 97 -5.16 24.70 2.86
CA GLN A 97 -5.20 23.80 4.01
C GLN A 97 -6.42 22.88 4.01
N GLU A 98 -6.69 22.24 2.89
CA GLU A 98 -7.80 21.31 2.72
C GLU A 98 -7.40 20.05 1.92
N ILE A 99 -8.08 18.94 2.16
CA ILE A 99 -8.01 17.77 1.29
C ILE A 99 -8.99 18.01 0.15
N VAL A 100 -8.46 18.06 -1.07
CA VAL A 100 -9.25 18.37 -2.26
C VAL A 100 -9.75 17.13 -2.98
N ASP A 101 -9.03 16.00 -2.87
CA ASP A 101 -9.42 14.76 -3.53
C ASP A 101 -8.60 13.56 -3.09
N HIS A 102 -8.93 12.37 -3.66
CA HIS A 102 -8.17 11.14 -3.55
C HIS A 102 -8.01 10.50 -4.93
N ILE A 103 -6.81 10.02 -5.24
CA ILE A 103 -6.54 9.20 -6.43
C ILE A 103 -6.59 7.75 -6.01
N PRO A 104 -7.57 6.94 -6.44
CA PRO A 104 -7.57 5.51 -6.20
C PRO A 104 -6.46 4.83 -7.01
N ILE A 105 -5.76 3.87 -6.40
CA ILE A 105 -4.80 3.03 -7.11
C ILE A 105 -5.56 1.87 -7.72
N LEU A 106 -5.93 2.00 -8.98
CA LEU A 106 -6.56 0.95 -9.76
C LEU A 106 -5.49 0.30 -10.64
N ILE A 107 -5.31 -1.00 -10.49
CA ILE A 107 -4.23 -1.75 -11.13
C ILE A 107 -4.74 -2.50 -12.35
N ASP A 108 -5.88 -3.16 -12.20
CA ASP A 108 -6.51 -3.98 -13.23
C ASP A 108 -8.02 -4.06 -12.97
N GLU A 109 -8.83 -4.03 -14.02
CA GLU A 109 -10.30 -4.09 -13.95
C GLU A 109 -10.82 -5.38 -13.30
N ARG A 110 -10.04 -6.46 -13.30
CA ARG A 110 -10.42 -7.74 -12.66
C ARG A 110 -10.45 -7.64 -11.14
N ILE A 111 -9.85 -6.61 -10.55
CA ILE A 111 -9.71 -6.44 -9.10
C ILE A 111 -10.15 -5.05 -8.62
N ASP A 112 -11.14 -4.48 -9.29
CA ASP A 112 -11.70 -3.17 -8.91
C ASP A 112 -12.14 -3.11 -7.44
N ASN A 113 -12.65 -4.21 -6.91
CA ASN A 113 -13.11 -4.35 -5.52
C ASN A 113 -12.12 -5.07 -4.59
N LEU A 114 -11.03 -5.62 -5.11
CA LEU A 114 -10.02 -6.34 -4.33
C LEU A 114 -8.75 -5.52 -4.29
N ARG A 115 -8.58 -4.82 -3.21
CA ARG A 115 -7.42 -3.97 -3.01
C ARG A 115 -6.30 -4.73 -2.30
N GLY A 116 -5.20 -4.11 -2.11
CA GLY A 116 -4.00 -4.69 -1.51
C GLY A 116 -2.75 -4.20 -2.21
N ALA A 117 -2.87 -3.09 -2.95
CA ALA A 117 -1.74 -2.44 -3.60
C ALA A 117 -0.73 -1.93 -2.58
N LEU A 118 -1.20 -1.48 -1.42
CA LEU A 118 -0.39 -0.95 -0.33
C LEU A 118 0.60 0.12 -0.82
N PRO A 119 0.11 1.29 -1.30
CA PRO A 119 0.99 2.37 -1.74
C PRO A 119 1.86 2.88 -0.58
N PHE A 120 3.17 2.89 -0.79
CA PHE A 120 4.16 3.21 0.23
C PHE A 120 4.96 4.46 -0.15
N GLY A 121 6.19 4.29 -0.66
CA GLY A 121 7.01 5.43 -1.11
C GLY A 121 6.41 6.14 -2.30
N ILE A 122 6.56 7.45 -2.36
CA ILE A 122 6.09 8.30 -3.46
C ILE A 122 7.15 9.34 -3.81
N THR A 123 7.34 9.58 -5.09
CA THR A 123 8.11 10.71 -5.63
C THR A 123 7.37 11.33 -6.80
N MET A 124 7.72 12.56 -7.14
CA MET A 124 7.07 13.36 -8.18
C MET A 124 8.11 13.94 -9.13
N ASP A 125 7.79 14.01 -10.42
CA ASP A 125 8.64 14.70 -11.39
C ASP A 125 8.66 16.23 -11.16
N ILE A 126 9.68 16.90 -11.69
CA ILE A 126 9.89 18.34 -11.49
C ILE A 126 8.78 19.19 -12.13
N ASP A 127 8.16 18.67 -13.18
CA ASP A 127 7.05 19.31 -13.88
C ASP A 127 5.70 19.16 -13.14
N GLU A 128 5.67 18.39 -12.06
CA GLU A 128 4.46 18.09 -11.26
C GLU A 128 3.33 17.45 -12.10
N LYS A 129 3.72 16.57 -13.04
CA LYS A 129 2.77 15.87 -13.92
C LYS A 129 2.62 14.40 -13.61
N THR A 130 3.67 13.79 -13.01
CA THR A 130 3.73 12.35 -12.79
C THR A 130 4.13 12.04 -11.36
N LEU A 131 3.39 11.13 -10.72
CA LEU A 131 3.80 10.49 -9.48
C LEU A 131 4.29 9.08 -9.77
N TYR A 132 5.35 8.69 -9.09
CA TYR A 132 5.83 7.31 -9.03
C TYR A 132 5.59 6.78 -7.63
N VAL A 133 4.86 5.68 -7.52
CA VAL A 133 4.37 5.16 -6.23
C VAL A 133 4.76 3.70 -6.08
N ALA A 134 5.54 3.41 -5.05
CA ALA A 134 5.89 2.03 -4.71
C ALA A 134 4.66 1.29 -4.16
N LEU A 135 4.27 0.20 -4.83
CA LEU A 135 3.15 -0.66 -4.45
C LEU A 135 3.68 -1.90 -3.75
N LEU A 136 3.78 -1.85 -2.43
CA LEU A 136 4.36 -2.92 -1.60
C LEU A 136 3.66 -4.26 -1.81
N GLY A 137 2.35 -4.25 -1.99
CA GLY A 137 1.53 -5.46 -2.19
C GLY A 137 1.61 -6.06 -3.59
N PHE A 138 2.04 -5.28 -4.60
CA PHE A 138 2.04 -5.68 -6.02
C PHE A 138 3.42 -5.86 -6.64
N ASN A 139 4.49 -5.65 -5.87
CA ASN A 139 5.86 -5.76 -6.37
C ASN A 139 6.11 -4.91 -7.63
N ALA A 140 5.57 -3.70 -7.63
CA ALA A 140 5.63 -2.78 -8.75
C ALA A 140 5.71 -1.32 -8.28
N VAL A 141 6.04 -0.42 -9.20
CA VAL A 141 5.88 1.02 -9.06
C VAL A 141 4.78 1.47 -10.01
N ALA A 142 3.73 2.09 -9.47
CA ALA A 142 2.69 2.73 -10.28
C ALA A 142 3.18 4.08 -10.81
N VAL A 143 2.90 4.32 -12.07
CA VAL A 143 3.08 5.61 -12.75
C VAL A 143 1.71 6.27 -12.82
N ILE A 144 1.53 7.36 -12.09
CA ILE A 144 0.24 8.07 -11.96
C ILE A 144 0.32 9.38 -12.72
N ASP A 145 -0.62 9.61 -13.60
CA ASP A 145 -0.81 10.89 -14.26
C ASP A 145 -1.58 11.85 -13.35
N ILE A 146 -0.93 12.93 -12.92
CA ILE A 146 -1.53 13.90 -12.00
C ILE A 146 -2.73 14.63 -12.62
N PRO A 147 -2.64 15.14 -13.88
CA PRO A 147 -3.76 15.82 -14.52
C PRO A 147 -5.03 14.99 -14.62
N THR A 148 -4.92 13.73 -15.01
CA THR A 148 -6.08 12.82 -15.15
C THR A 148 -6.41 12.05 -13.90
N ARG A 149 -5.53 12.08 -12.88
CA ARG A 149 -5.66 11.34 -11.61
C ARG A 149 -5.86 9.84 -11.81
N SER A 150 -5.10 9.27 -12.74
CA SER A 150 -5.23 7.87 -13.11
C SER A 150 -3.88 7.16 -13.22
N THR A 151 -3.90 5.85 -13.05
CA THR A 151 -2.72 5.00 -13.27
C THR A 151 -2.47 4.88 -14.77
N LYS A 152 -1.30 5.34 -15.24
CA LYS A 152 -0.84 5.16 -16.64
C LYS A 152 -0.29 3.77 -16.88
N GLY A 153 0.36 3.18 -15.89
CA GLY A 153 0.97 1.87 -16.00
C GLY A 153 1.79 1.51 -14.79
N LEU A 154 2.46 0.36 -14.87
CA LEU A 154 3.21 -0.27 -13.79
C LEU A 154 4.63 -0.59 -14.24
N ILE A 155 5.61 -0.37 -13.37
CA ILE A 155 7.01 -0.77 -13.58
C ILE A 155 7.29 -1.93 -12.61
N PRO A 156 7.67 -3.12 -13.09
CA PRO A 156 7.95 -4.26 -12.21
C PRO A 156 9.17 -3.99 -11.32
N SER A 157 9.11 -4.45 -10.08
CA SER A 157 10.17 -4.29 -9.10
C SER A 157 10.53 -5.61 -8.41
N GLY A 158 11.50 -5.55 -7.50
CA GLY A 158 11.69 -6.60 -6.50
C GLY A 158 10.48 -6.67 -5.55
N TRP A 159 10.47 -7.68 -4.69
CA TRP A 159 9.35 -7.91 -3.79
C TRP A 159 9.27 -6.87 -2.67
N GLY A 160 8.09 -6.34 -2.48
CA GLY A 160 7.77 -5.36 -1.46
C GLY A 160 8.54 -4.04 -1.64
N PRO A 161 8.34 -3.29 -2.74
CA PRO A 161 8.95 -1.98 -2.90
C PRO A 161 8.40 -1.02 -1.84
N THR A 162 9.31 -0.35 -1.15
CA THR A 162 8.99 0.57 -0.05
C THR A 162 9.41 2.00 -0.33
N ARG A 163 10.36 2.21 -1.23
CA ARG A 163 10.85 3.54 -1.59
C ARG A 163 11.09 3.64 -3.07
N VAL A 164 10.78 4.81 -3.59
CA VAL A 164 11.02 5.20 -4.97
C VAL A 164 11.52 6.63 -5.02
N GLU A 165 12.55 6.89 -5.84
CA GLU A 165 13.12 8.22 -6.04
C GLU A 165 13.55 8.39 -7.49
N LEU A 166 13.42 9.62 -8.01
CA LEU A 166 13.96 9.99 -9.30
C LEU A 166 15.44 10.38 -9.21
N SER A 167 16.21 10.11 -10.27
CA SER A 167 17.52 10.72 -10.41
C SER A 167 17.38 12.23 -10.63
N GLN A 168 18.42 12.99 -10.30
CA GLN A 168 18.40 14.45 -10.40
C GLN A 168 18.13 14.94 -11.86
N ASP A 169 18.55 14.15 -12.85
CA ASP A 169 18.33 14.43 -14.27
C ASP A 169 17.03 13.80 -14.81
N GLU A 170 16.25 13.19 -13.93
CA GLU A 170 14.98 12.49 -14.22
C GLU A 170 15.04 11.44 -15.32
N LYS A 171 16.24 10.88 -15.56
CA LYS A 171 16.39 9.79 -16.53
C LYS A 171 16.17 8.40 -15.94
N TYR A 172 16.31 8.28 -14.62
CA TYR A 172 16.23 7.02 -13.90
C TYR A 172 15.33 7.13 -12.69
N ILE A 173 14.69 6.02 -12.39
CA ILE A 173 13.98 5.77 -11.16
C ILE A 173 14.77 4.76 -10.34
N TYR A 174 14.96 5.04 -9.06
CA TYR A 174 15.58 4.16 -8.07
C TYR A 174 14.51 3.54 -7.21
N ILE A 175 14.55 2.22 -7.04
CA ILE A 175 13.54 1.47 -6.30
C ILE A 175 14.24 0.64 -5.23
N ILE A 176 13.77 0.73 -4.00
CA ILE A 176 14.21 -0.11 -2.89
C ILE A 176 13.08 -1.06 -2.52
N SER A 177 13.36 -2.37 -2.56
CA SER A 177 12.41 -3.41 -2.20
C SER A 177 12.87 -4.14 -0.94
N CYS A 178 12.03 -4.21 0.08
CA CYS A 178 12.41 -4.75 1.39
C CYS A 178 12.52 -6.29 1.43
N ARG A 179 11.92 -6.99 0.45
CA ARG A 179 11.92 -8.44 0.36
C ARG A 179 12.76 -8.98 -0.81
N GLY A 180 13.49 -8.11 -1.49
CA GLY A 180 14.43 -8.45 -2.56
C GLY A 180 13.83 -9.34 -3.64
N LEU A 181 14.24 -10.60 -3.68
CA LEU A 181 13.80 -11.58 -4.68
C LEU A 181 12.69 -12.51 -4.18
N GLY A 182 12.10 -12.23 -3.02
CA GLY A 182 11.00 -13.02 -2.48
C GLY A 182 10.99 -13.06 -0.95
N ALA A 183 10.03 -13.78 -0.38
CA ALA A 183 9.79 -13.86 1.06
C ALA A 183 10.77 -14.76 1.80
N GLY A 184 12.04 -14.75 1.48
CA GLY A 184 13.15 -15.39 2.17
C GLY A 184 13.01 -16.86 2.61
N PRO A 185 14.09 -17.47 3.07
CA PRO A 185 15.38 -16.83 3.27
C PRO A 185 16.04 -16.48 1.94
N ASN A 186 16.28 -15.21 1.70
CA ASN A 186 16.90 -14.72 0.47
C ASN A 186 18.44 -14.86 0.50
N GLY A 187 18.93 -15.85 1.21
CA GLY A 187 20.33 -16.16 1.21
C GLY A 187 20.76 -16.69 -0.16
N ALA A 188 21.49 -15.85 -0.92
CA ALA A 188 22.20 -16.30 -2.09
C ALA A 188 23.21 -17.42 -1.74
N GLU A 189 23.83 -18.00 -2.75
CA GLU A 189 24.95 -18.93 -2.55
C GLU A 189 25.96 -18.33 -1.55
N GLY A 190 26.23 -19.05 -0.46
CA GLY A 190 27.08 -18.56 0.63
C GLY A 190 26.33 -17.94 1.84
N PHE A 191 25.02 -17.96 1.86
CA PHE A 191 24.27 -17.55 3.05
C PHE A 191 24.60 -18.45 4.24
N VAL A 192 25.02 -17.84 5.34
CA VAL A 192 25.29 -18.52 6.62
C VAL A 192 24.15 -18.18 7.58
N SER A 193 23.46 -19.22 8.05
CA SER A 193 22.41 -19.04 9.05
C SER A 193 22.97 -18.42 10.33
N PRO A 194 22.31 -17.43 10.93
CA PRO A 194 22.71 -16.90 12.23
C PRO A 194 22.72 -17.98 13.31
N GLU A 195 23.73 -17.99 14.18
CA GLU A 195 23.86 -18.99 15.26
C GLU A 195 22.69 -18.95 16.26
N GLN A 196 22.02 -17.82 16.39
CA GLN A 196 20.94 -17.57 17.38
C GLN A 196 19.54 -17.91 16.82
N GLY A 197 19.45 -18.53 15.68
CA GLY A 197 18.19 -18.83 15.02
C GLY A 197 17.79 -17.79 13.96
N HIS A 198 16.67 -18.03 13.30
CA HIS A 198 16.22 -17.24 12.17
C HIS A 198 15.14 -16.26 12.59
N TYR A 199 15.49 -14.99 12.72
CA TYR A 199 14.51 -13.92 12.73
C TYR A 199 14.29 -13.42 11.29
N VAL A 200 13.04 -13.11 10.94
CA VAL A 200 12.70 -12.72 9.56
C VAL A 200 13.51 -11.52 9.05
N GLY A 201 13.84 -10.58 9.92
CA GLY A 201 14.67 -9.42 9.58
C GLY A 201 16.12 -9.77 9.26
N ASP A 202 16.62 -10.88 9.76
CA ASP A 202 18.02 -11.31 9.56
C ASP A 202 18.22 -12.12 8.28
N ILE A 203 17.15 -12.74 7.78
CA ILE A 203 17.19 -13.65 6.63
C ILE A 203 16.61 -13.08 5.34
N GLN A 204 15.97 -11.90 5.40
CA GLN A 204 15.48 -11.21 4.22
C GLN A 204 16.48 -10.17 3.73
N LEU A 205 16.91 -10.32 2.49
CA LEU A 205 17.74 -9.32 1.82
C LEU A 205 16.86 -8.39 0.99
N GLY A 206 17.05 -7.09 1.13
CA GLY A 206 16.44 -6.11 0.25
C GLY A 206 17.12 -6.09 -1.12
N SER A 207 16.51 -5.42 -2.08
CA SER A 207 17.11 -5.14 -3.37
C SER A 207 17.05 -3.66 -3.70
N PHE A 208 18.03 -3.21 -4.49
CA PHE A 208 18.06 -1.88 -5.09
C PHE A 208 18.05 -2.04 -6.60
N GLN A 209 17.15 -1.32 -7.26
CA GLN A 209 17.01 -1.30 -8.70
C GLN A 209 17.18 0.12 -9.23
N ARG A 210 17.87 0.24 -10.37
CA ARG A 210 17.91 1.47 -11.17
C ARG A 210 17.27 1.15 -12.51
N VAL A 211 16.16 1.78 -12.79
CA VAL A 211 15.39 1.60 -14.03
C VAL A 211 15.41 2.92 -14.80
N ARG A 212 15.66 2.89 -16.11
CA ARG A 212 15.48 4.06 -16.96
C ARG A 212 13.98 4.40 -17.00
N ILE A 213 13.64 5.67 -16.96
CA ILE A 213 12.24 6.09 -17.13
C ILE A 213 11.74 5.55 -18.49
N PRO A 214 10.70 4.71 -18.50
CA PRO A 214 10.23 4.09 -19.73
C PRO A 214 9.51 5.09 -20.63
N THR A 215 9.55 4.83 -21.92
CA THR A 215 8.61 5.42 -22.87
C THR A 215 7.21 4.84 -22.65
N ASP A 216 6.19 5.42 -23.29
CA ASP A 216 4.81 4.93 -23.16
C ASP A 216 4.67 3.47 -23.65
N ASP A 217 5.35 3.10 -24.74
CA ASP A 217 5.37 1.73 -25.26
C ASP A 217 6.05 0.75 -24.28
N GLU A 218 7.21 1.14 -23.75
CA GLU A 218 7.91 0.33 -22.74
C GLU A 218 7.10 0.22 -21.43
N LEU A 219 6.40 1.27 -21.03
CA LEU A 219 5.52 1.25 -19.86
C LEU A 219 4.35 0.29 -20.06
N ALA A 220 3.80 0.22 -21.27
CA ALA A 220 2.75 -0.75 -21.60
C ALA A 220 3.27 -2.20 -21.51
N GLU A 221 4.49 -2.47 -22.00
CA GLU A 221 5.13 -3.79 -21.85
C GLU A 221 5.40 -4.14 -20.38
N TYR A 222 5.92 -3.19 -19.60
CA TYR A 222 6.16 -3.37 -18.18
C TYR A 222 4.86 -3.61 -17.40
N THR A 223 3.80 -2.90 -17.76
CA THR A 223 2.48 -3.10 -17.17
C THR A 223 1.99 -4.51 -17.43
N LYS A 224 2.06 -4.96 -18.70
CA LYS A 224 1.69 -6.33 -19.05
C LYS A 224 2.50 -7.35 -18.27
N GLN A 225 3.81 -7.19 -18.20
CA GLN A 225 4.69 -8.08 -17.42
C GLN A 225 4.30 -8.12 -15.94
N THR A 226 4.00 -6.96 -15.35
CA THR A 226 3.58 -6.88 -13.94
C THR A 226 2.28 -7.64 -13.70
N ILE A 227 1.31 -7.47 -14.60
CA ILE A 227 0.02 -8.15 -14.55
C ILE A 227 0.19 -9.66 -14.71
N ASP A 228 0.95 -10.10 -15.72
CA ASP A 228 1.23 -11.52 -15.96
C ASP A 228 1.95 -12.19 -14.76
N ASN A 229 2.84 -11.46 -14.09
CA ASN A 229 3.52 -11.95 -12.89
C ASN A 229 2.61 -12.05 -11.65
N THR A 230 1.57 -11.23 -11.61
CA THR A 230 0.65 -11.14 -10.47
C THR A 230 -0.52 -12.11 -10.60
N PHE A 231 -1.08 -12.21 -11.80
CA PHE A 231 -2.23 -13.04 -12.09
C PHE A 231 -1.83 -14.24 -12.93
N ILE A 232 -1.79 -15.40 -12.29
CA ILE A 232 -1.57 -16.66 -12.99
C ILE A 232 -2.90 -17.04 -13.66
N GLU A 233 -3.02 -16.75 -14.95
CA GLU A 233 -4.11 -17.28 -15.75
C GLU A 233 -3.82 -18.76 -16.03
N SER A 234 -4.52 -19.64 -15.34
CA SER A 234 -4.54 -21.05 -15.70
C SER A 234 -5.87 -21.34 -16.38
N ASP A 235 -5.86 -22.18 -17.42
CA ASP A 235 -7.05 -22.75 -18.02
C ASP A 235 -7.73 -23.67 -17.00
N TYR A 236 -8.49 -23.08 -16.08
CA TYR A 236 -9.24 -23.85 -15.10
C TYR A 236 -10.42 -24.54 -15.78
N VAL A 237 -10.25 -25.83 -16.01
CA VAL A 237 -11.38 -26.68 -16.41
C VAL A 237 -12.11 -27.14 -15.15
N ASP A 238 -13.36 -26.70 -14.99
CA ASP A 238 -14.21 -27.23 -13.92
C ASP A 238 -14.69 -28.64 -14.31
N ASP A 239 -14.03 -29.66 -13.78
CA ASP A 239 -14.39 -31.08 -14.00
C ASP A 239 -15.57 -31.53 -13.10
N GLY A 240 -16.13 -30.63 -12.31
CA GLY A 240 -17.26 -30.89 -11.41
C GLY A 240 -16.96 -31.73 -10.18
N LYS A 241 -15.71 -32.17 -9.99
CA LYS A 241 -15.32 -33.02 -8.84
C LYS A 241 -14.96 -32.20 -7.60
N ASN A 242 -14.42 -31.00 -7.80
CA ASN A 242 -14.10 -30.11 -6.69
C ASN A 242 -15.40 -29.44 -6.19
N PRO A 243 -15.73 -29.49 -4.90
CA PRO A 243 -16.89 -28.78 -4.34
C PRO A 243 -16.80 -27.25 -4.48
N LEU A 244 -15.58 -26.70 -4.64
CA LEU A 244 -15.35 -25.29 -4.96
C LEU A 244 -15.18 -25.16 -6.47
N PRO A 245 -16.02 -24.37 -7.17
CA PRO A 245 -15.74 -24.03 -8.57
C PRO A 245 -14.45 -23.19 -8.65
N PRO A 246 -13.63 -23.37 -9.70
CA PRO A 246 -12.37 -22.64 -9.84
C PRO A 246 -12.55 -21.13 -10.03
N LEU A 247 -13.70 -20.70 -10.56
CA LEU A 247 -14.04 -19.30 -10.76
C LEU A 247 -15.45 -18.99 -10.24
N PRO A 248 -15.69 -17.77 -9.74
CA PRO A 248 -17.03 -17.31 -9.39
C PRO A 248 -17.99 -17.41 -10.57
N GLY A 249 -19.23 -17.84 -10.31
CA GLY A 249 -20.29 -17.88 -11.30
C GLY A 249 -20.31 -19.08 -12.24
N LEU A 250 -19.30 -19.97 -12.22
CA LEU A 250 -19.29 -21.16 -13.08
C LEU A 250 -20.40 -22.18 -12.70
N ARG A 251 -20.49 -22.49 -11.43
CA ARG A 251 -21.56 -23.38 -10.89
C ARG A 251 -21.77 -23.09 -9.41
N GLN A 252 -22.91 -23.52 -8.91
CA GLN A 252 -23.22 -23.39 -7.50
C GLN A 252 -22.44 -24.43 -6.69
N SER A 253 -21.70 -23.97 -5.68
CA SER A 253 -21.03 -24.83 -4.71
C SER A 253 -22.04 -25.51 -3.79
N PRO A 254 -21.88 -26.80 -3.44
CA PRO A 254 -22.67 -27.47 -2.42
C PRO A 254 -22.33 -27.03 -1.00
N ILE A 255 -21.25 -26.26 -0.80
CA ILE A 255 -20.81 -25.78 0.50
C ILE A 255 -21.77 -24.71 1.00
N LYS A 256 -22.40 -24.96 2.16
CA LYS A 256 -23.36 -24.04 2.79
C LYS A 256 -22.78 -23.27 3.97
N HIS A 257 -21.72 -23.78 4.57
CA HIS A 257 -21.11 -23.20 5.75
C HIS A 257 -19.59 -23.18 5.60
N ILE A 258 -18.97 -22.06 5.96
CA ILE A 258 -17.51 -21.89 5.97
C ILE A 258 -17.12 -21.54 7.40
N VAL A 259 -16.18 -22.29 7.97
CA VAL A 259 -15.54 -21.97 9.24
C VAL A 259 -14.17 -21.44 8.95
N TYR A 260 -13.97 -20.17 9.24
CA TYR A 260 -12.67 -19.50 9.07
C TYR A 260 -11.95 -19.46 10.43
N ILE A 261 -10.80 -20.10 10.52
CA ILE A 261 -10.00 -20.14 11.75
C ILE A 261 -8.74 -19.31 11.49
N THR A 262 -8.63 -18.18 12.19
CA THR A 262 -7.40 -17.39 12.21
C THR A 262 -6.49 -17.94 13.30
N LYS A 263 -5.34 -18.50 12.90
CA LYS A 263 -4.28 -18.90 13.79
C LYS A 263 -3.20 -17.83 13.76
N GLU A 264 -3.04 -17.16 14.89
CA GLU A 264 -2.04 -16.11 15.04
C GLU A 264 -0.66 -16.69 15.40
N ASN A 265 0.39 -15.86 15.33
CA ASN A 265 1.79 -16.27 15.42
C ASN A 265 2.29 -16.63 16.83
N ARG A 266 1.40 -16.83 17.78
CA ARG A 266 1.73 -17.38 19.09
C ARG A 266 1.32 -18.82 19.20
N THR A 267 2.16 -19.60 19.90
CA THR A 267 1.85 -20.95 20.31
C THR A 267 0.86 -20.95 21.48
N TYR A 268 0.34 -22.11 21.83
CA TYR A 268 -0.68 -22.26 22.88
C TYR A 268 -0.15 -21.88 24.26
N ASP A 269 1.13 -21.98 24.52
CA ASP A 269 1.85 -21.71 25.78
C ASP A 269 2.16 -20.21 26.03
#